data_1358ae652c85bd7ed197631820280992
#
_entry.id   1358ae652c85bd7ed197631820280992
#
_cell.length_a   1.000
_cell.length_b   1.000
_cell.length_c   1.000
_cell.angle_alpha   90.00
_cell.angle_beta   90.00
_cell.angle_gamma   90.00
#
_symmetry.space_group_name_H-M   'P 1'
#
loop_
_entity.id
_entity.type
_entity.pdbx_description
1 polymer ?
#
loop_
_entity_poly.entity_id
_entity_poly.type
_entity_poly.pdbx_seq_one_letter_code
_entity_poly.pdbx_strand_id
1 'polypeptide(L)'
;PATLYFEIGSTKLSEREEAHLDFYVKNILEQAPDKVFVLTGSADKGTGSASRNQYLSEQRVNNVKKALVEKYGISEDHLVVKAEGATNNRFSSAVLNRVVTIE
;
A
#
# COMPACT_ATOMS: atom_id res chain seq x y z
N PRO A 1 -3.94 -9.35 7.52
CA PRO A 1 -3.79 -8.16 6.67
C PRO A 1 -3.02 -7.06 7.35
N ALA A 2 -2.41 -6.19 6.57
CA ALA A 2 -1.68 -5.02 7.05
C ALA A 2 -2.17 -3.78 6.31
N THR A 3 -2.10 -2.63 6.99
CA THR A 3 -2.44 -1.34 6.41
C THR A 3 -1.27 -0.38 6.62
N LEU A 4 -0.76 0.16 5.53
CA LEU A 4 0.32 1.13 5.55
C LEU A 4 -0.25 2.51 5.21
N TYR A 5 0.07 3.52 6.03
CA TYR A 5 -0.51 4.86 5.92
C TYR A 5 0.46 5.83 5.25
N PHE A 6 -0.09 6.80 4.54
CA PHE A 6 0.69 7.81 3.82
C PHE A 6 0.23 9.22 4.21
N GLU A 7 1.18 10.14 4.24
CA GLU A 7 0.88 11.55 4.43
C GLU A 7 0.23 12.15 3.19
N ILE A 8 -0.42 13.29 3.33
CA ILE A 8 -1.05 14.01 2.21
C ILE A 8 -0.02 14.22 1.10
N GLY A 9 -0.39 13.81 -0.11
CA GLY A 9 0.45 13.98 -1.29
C GLY A 9 1.71 13.13 -1.32
N SER A 10 1.97 12.33 -0.29
CA SER A 10 3.17 11.49 -0.24
C SER A 10 2.92 10.13 -0.88
N THR A 11 3.94 9.63 -1.57
CA THR A 11 3.97 8.29 -2.16
C THR A 11 5.05 7.42 -1.51
N LYS A 12 5.77 7.96 -0.54
CA LYS A 12 6.84 7.25 0.16
C LYS A 12 6.40 6.80 1.53
N LEU A 13 6.86 5.64 1.94
CA LEU A 13 6.66 5.16 3.30
C LEU A 13 7.54 5.97 4.25
N SER A 14 6.94 6.42 5.36
CA SER A 14 7.71 7.02 6.45
C SER A 14 8.54 5.93 7.14
N GLU A 15 9.50 6.35 7.95
CA GLU A 15 10.32 5.43 8.73
C GLU A 15 9.46 4.51 9.60
N ARG A 16 8.41 5.05 10.19
CA ARG A 16 7.45 4.29 10.99
C ARG A 16 6.74 3.21 10.17
N GLU A 17 6.29 3.56 8.96
CA GLU A 17 5.58 2.61 8.09
C GLU A 17 6.54 1.61 7.46
N GLU A 18 7.79 1.97 7.23
CA GLU A 18 8.81 1.01 6.81
C GLU A 18 9.07 -0.04 7.90
N ALA A 19 9.11 0.38 9.15
CA ALA A 19 9.25 -0.54 10.28
C ALA A 19 8.05 -1.47 10.40
N HIS A 20 6.84 -0.94 10.17
CA HIS A 20 5.62 -1.73 10.16
C HIS A 20 5.66 -2.79 9.04
N LEU A 21 6.07 -2.40 7.84
CA LEU A 21 6.20 -3.32 6.72
C LEU A 21 7.23 -4.42 7.03
N ASP A 22 8.37 -4.06 7.58
CA ASP A 22 9.42 -5.01 7.97
C ASP A 22 8.90 -6.06 8.95
N PHE A 23 8.19 -5.61 9.97
CA PHE A 23 7.56 -6.50 10.93
C PHE A 23 6.57 -7.46 10.28
N TYR A 24 5.71 -6.91 9.40
CA TYR A 24 4.69 -7.70 8.71
C TYR A 24 5.32 -8.76 7.81
N VAL A 25 6.34 -8.38 7.04
CA VAL A 25 7.04 -9.32 6.16
C VAL A 25 7.62 -10.47 6.96
N LYS A 26 8.36 -10.16 8.01
CA LYS A 26 9.05 -11.19 8.80
C LYS A 26 8.10 -12.12 9.54
N ASN A 27 6.97 -11.62 10.00
CA ASN A 27 6.07 -12.40 10.83
C ASN A 27 4.90 -13.05 10.07
N ILE A 28 4.60 -12.56 8.87
CA ILE A 28 3.45 -13.05 8.10
C ILE A 28 3.87 -13.53 6.71
N LEU A 29 4.45 -12.65 5.88
CA LEU A 29 4.73 -12.98 4.48
C LEU A 29 5.74 -14.12 4.34
N GLU A 30 6.81 -14.08 5.09
CA GLU A 30 7.85 -15.11 5.04
C GLU A 30 7.36 -16.46 5.57
N GLN A 31 6.32 -16.46 6.41
CA GLN A 31 5.72 -17.68 6.95
C GLN A 31 4.71 -18.31 5.99
N ALA A 32 4.37 -17.64 4.90
CA ALA A 32 3.40 -18.13 3.92
C ALA A 32 3.96 -17.98 2.49
N PRO A 33 5.03 -18.74 2.14
CA PRO A 33 5.75 -18.52 0.89
C PRO A 33 4.95 -18.81 -0.39
N ASP A 34 3.89 -19.61 -0.28
CA ASP A 34 3.07 -19.97 -1.43
C ASP A 34 1.80 -19.12 -1.57
N LYS A 35 1.56 -18.22 -0.63
CA LYS A 35 0.36 -17.39 -0.65
C LYS A 35 0.51 -16.22 -1.62
N VAL A 36 -0.58 -15.91 -2.34
CA VAL A 36 -0.67 -14.71 -3.17
C VAL A 36 -1.30 -13.59 -2.33
N PHE A 37 -0.66 -12.44 -2.32
CA PHE A 37 -1.12 -11.28 -1.57
C PHE A 37 -1.65 -10.22 -2.52
N VAL A 38 -2.74 -9.55 -2.12
CA VAL A 38 -3.34 -8.46 -2.87
C VAL A 38 -2.95 -7.15 -2.22
N LEU A 39 -2.31 -6.27 -2.98
CA LEU A 39 -1.91 -4.93 -2.56
C LEU A 39 -2.89 -3.93 -3.17
N THR A 40 -3.58 -3.18 -2.32
CA THR A 40 -4.55 -2.19 -2.79
C THR A 40 -4.13 -0.80 -2.33
N GLY A 41 -3.86 0.10 -3.29
CA GLY A 41 -3.54 1.49 -3.01
C GLY A 41 -4.77 2.36 -3.08
N SER A 42 -4.88 3.33 -2.18
CA SER A 42 -5.97 4.30 -2.20
C SER A 42 -5.48 5.69 -1.81
N ALA A 43 -6.31 6.69 -2.12
CA ALA A 43 -6.08 8.09 -1.82
C ALA A 43 -7.35 8.70 -1.25
N ASP A 44 -7.20 9.78 -0.47
CA ASP A 44 -8.32 10.48 0.12
C ASP A 44 -9.01 11.39 -0.91
N LYS A 45 -10.32 11.24 -1.09
CA LYS A 45 -11.10 12.04 -2.03
C LYS A 45 -11.25 13.51 -1.61
N GLY A 46 -11.00 13.82 -0.35
CA GLY A 46 -11.07 15.18 0.17
C GLY A 46 -9.88 16.05 -0.23
N THR A 47 -8.85 15.48 -0.84
CA THR A 47 -7.65 16.20 -1.27
C THR A 47 -7.32 15.85 -2.72
N GLY A 48 -7.09 16.89 -3.53
CA GLY A 48 -6.70 16.71 -4.92
C GLY A 48 -7.83 16.35 -5.86
N SER A 49 -7.49 16.23 -7.15
CA SER A 49 -8.41 15.83 -8.21
C SER A 49 -8.50 14.32 -8.33
N ALA A 50 -9.49 13.83 -9.10
CA ALA A 50 -9.62 12.39 -9.35
C ALA A 50 -8.38 11.80 -10.04
N SER A 51 -7.82 12.51 -11.03
CA SER A 51 -6.60 12.05 -11.72
C SER A 51 -5.39 12.05 -10.79
N ARG A 52 -5.26 13.06 -9.94
CA ARG A 52 -4.17 13.12 -8.96
C ARG A 52 -4.28 11.98 -7.96
N ASN A 53 -5.48 11.69 -7.48
CA ASN A 53 -5.72 10.61 -6.52
C ASN A 53 -5.46 9.25 -7.15
N GLN A 54 -5.80 9.05 -8.41
CA GLN A 54 -5.46 7.83 -9.12
C GLN A 54 -3.94 7.66 -9.21
N TYR A 55 -3.23 8.72 -9.58
CA TYR A 55 -1.78 8.72 -9.63
C TYR A 55 -1.17 8.37 -8.26
N LEU A 56 -1.64 9.02 -7.18
CA LEU A 56 -1.13 8.76 -5.84
C LEU A 56 -1.34 7.31 -5.43
N SER A 57 -2.53 6.76 -5.68
CA SER A 57 -2.82 5.37 -5.32
C SER A 57 -1.93 4.39 -6.08
N GLU A 58 -1.68 4.65 -7.36
CA GLU A 58 -0.79 3.83 -8.18
C GLU A 58 0.66 3.89 -7.68
N GLN A 59 1.16 5.09 -7.41
CA GLN A 59 2.53 5.25 -6.92
C GLN A 59 2.72 4.64 -5.54
N ARG A 60 1.75 4.80 -4.64
CA ARG A 60 1.80 4.22 -3.31
C ARG A 60 1.89 2.70 -3.37
N VAL A 61 0.99 2.06 -4.11
CA VAL A 61 0.98 0.60 -4.19
C VAL A 61 2.20 0.07 -4.93
N ASN A 62 2.67 0.76 -5.96
CA ASN A 62 3.87 0.35 -6.70
C ASN A 62 5.13 0.47 -5.84
N ASN A 63 5.21 1.49 -5.00
CA ASN A 63 6.34 1.63 -4.08
C ASN A 63 6.37 0.53 -3.02
N VAL A 64 5.21 0.11 -2.53
CA VAL A 64 5.13 -1.03 -1.60
C VAL A 64 5.53 -2.32 -2.30
N LYS A 65 5.01 -2.56 -3.51
CA LYS A 65 5.38 -3.74 -4.30
C LYS A 65 6.89 -3.76 -4.55
N LYS A 66 7.46 -2.63 -4.95
CA LYS A 66 8.90 -2.52 -5.19
C LYS A 66 9.72 -2.89 -3.96
N ALA A 67 9.31 -2.41 -2.80
CA ALA A 67 9.99 -2.74 -1.54
C ALA A 67 9.90 -4.24 -1.25
N LEU A 68 8.73 -4.85 -1.45
CA LEU A 68 8.55 -6.28 -1.21
C LEU A 68 9.43 -7.13 -2.14
N VAL A 69 9.53 -6.74 -3.40
CA VAL A 69 10.34 -7.48 -4.39
C VAL A 69 11.83 -7.23 -4.17
N GLU A 70 12.25 -5.97 -4.10
CA GLU A 70 13.67 -5.61 -4.09
C GLU A 70 14.34 -5.75 -2.74
N LYS A 71 13.63 -5.37 -1.66
CA LYS A 71 14.20 -5.42 -0.32
C LYS A 71 14.02 -6.77 0.35
N TYR A 72 12.88 -7.41 0.12
CA TYR A 72 12.54 -8.65 0.82
C TYR A 72 12.54 -9.89 -0.06
N GLY A 73 12.77 -9.73 -1.37
CA GLY A 73 12.86 -10.87 -2.27
C GLY A 73 11.56 -11.61 -2.52
N ILE A 74 10.42 -10.97 -2.31
CA ILE A 74 9.11 -11.58 -2.58
C ILE A 74 8.92 -11.68 -4.10
N SER A 75 8.48 -12.83 -4.59
CA SER A 75 8.24 -13.04 -6.02
C SER A 75 7.08 -12.17 -6.51
N GLU A 76 7.25 -11.50 -7.65
CA GLU A 76 6.18 -10.72 -8.27
C GLU A 76 4.94 -11.54 -8.58
N ASP A 77 5.12 -12.85 -8.86
CA ASP A 77 4.00 -13.75 -9.14
C ASP A 77 3.07 -13.94 -7.93
N HIS A 78 3.54 -13.61 -6.74
CA HIS A 78 2.77 -13.71 -5.51
C HIS A 78 2.13 -12.39 -5.09
N LEU A 79 2.24 -11.34 -5.93
CA LEU A 79 1.71 -10.02 -5.61
C LEU A 79 0.74 -9.55 -6.70
N VAL A 80 -0.50 -9.29 -6.31
CA VAL A 80 -1.52 -8.69 -7.18
C VAL A 80 -1.70 -7.25 -6.75
N VAL A 81 -1.62 -6.32 -7.71
CA VAL A 81 -1.65 -4.88 -7.43
C VAL A 81 -2.96 -4.29 -7.93
N LYS A 82 -3.62 -3.49 -7.07
CA LYS A 82 -4.81 -2.72 -7.41
C LYS A 82 -4.61 -1.28 -6.96
N ALA A 83 -5.04 -0.33 -7.78
CA ALA A 83 -4.99 1.10 -7.45
C ALA A 83 -6.39 1.68 -7.62
N GLU A 84 -7.02 2.09 -6.52
CA GLU A 84 -8.42 2.51 -6.50
C GLU A 84 -8.61 4.03 -6.59
N GLY A 85 -7.54 4.82 -6.56
CA GLY A 85 -7.67 6.28 -6.47
C GLY A 85 -8.44 6.64 -5.22
N ALA A 86 -9.43 7.52 -5.35
CA ALA A 86 -10.33 7.90 -4.26
C ALA A 86 -11.73 7.32 -4.41
N THR A 87 -11.90 6.27 -5.23
CA THR A 87 -13.22 5.74 -5.58
C THR A 87 -13.82 4.86 -4.48
N ASN A 88 -13.02 4.39 -3.54
CA ASN A 88 -13.48 3.46 -2.51
C ASN A 88 -13.00 3.88 -1.13
N ASN A 89 -13.37 5.10 -0.74
CA ASN A 89 -13.03 5.61 0.59
C ASN A 89 -14.00 5.04 1.63
N ARG A 90 -13.50 4.11 2.42
CA ARG A 90 -14.28 3.35 3.42
C ARG A 90 -14.46 4.09 4.73
N PHE A 91 -13.66 5.12 4.98
CA PHE A 91 -13.62 5.82 6.26
C PHE A 91 -13.97 7.29 6.10
N SER A 92 -14.59 7.86 7.14
CA SER A 92 -14.86 9.30 7.19
C SER A 92 -13.58 10.12 7.47
N SER A 93 -12.61 9.53 8.15
CA SER A 93 -11.33 10.19 8.39
C SER A 93 -10.42 10.07 7.17
N ALA A 94 -9.94 11.20 6.67
CA ALA A 94 -9.05 11.26 5.51
C ALA A 94 -7.79 10.41 5.68
N VAL A 95 -7.19 10.46 6.86
CA VAL A 95 -5.97 9.71 7.19
C VAL A 95 -6.14 8.22 6.88
N LEU A 96 -7.30 7.66 7.21
CA LEU A 96 -7.56 6.24 7.07
C LEU A 96 -7.79 5.81 5.62
N ASN A 97 -7.89 6.77 4.70
CA ASN A 97 -8.06 6.50 3.26
C ASN A 97 -6.76 6.67 2.46
N ARG A 98 -5.71 7.22 3.06
CA ARG A 98 -4.40 7.37 2.41
C ARG A 98 -3.54 6.15 2.75
N VAL A 99 -3.82 5.03 2.08
CA VAL A 99 -3.27 3.74 2.52
C VAL A 99 -2.89 2.83 1.36
N VAL A 100 -2.06 1.84 1.69
CA VAL A 100 -1.92 0.60 0.93
C VAL A 100 -2.25 -0.54 1.89
N THR A 101 -3.20 -1.37 1.50
CA THR A 101 -3.53 -2.57 2.27
C THR A 101 -2.87 -3.79 1.64
N ILE A 102 -2.46 -4.74 2.47
CA ILE A 102 -1.89 -6.02 2.05
C ILE A 102 -2.78 -7.13 2.63
N GLU A 103 -3.40 -7.89 1.76
CA GLU A 103 -4.32 -8.95 2.20
C GLU A 103 -3.96 -10.35 1.65
#